data_693267b1e837e9ae40865ef8a30cf2c1
#
_entry.id   693267b1e837e9ae40865ef8a30cf2c1
#
_cell.length_a   1.000
_cell.length_b   1.000
_cell.length_c   1.000
_cell.angle_alpha   90.00
_cell.angle_beta   90.00
_cell.angle_gamma   90.00
#
_symmetry.space_group_name_H-M   'P 1'
#
loop_
_entity.id
_entity.type
_entity.pdbx_description
1 polymer ?
#
loop_
_entity_poly.entity_id
_entity_poly.type
_entity_poly.pdbx_seq_one_letter_code
_entity_poly.pdbx_strand_id
1 'polypeptide(L)'
;IILEENMEDGKGTGSFTNHAGVIDYKGHSYIFYHTGKLPGGGGYKRSVAVEEITYNEDGTINTAPMTADGVEAVEGLNPYQRVEAETIAYGKDVEKEDRYKGDDTNNRDRNLCDISNGDYIQIKNVDFTNYGAVAFEAMTSSDVTKGETAGHIELHLDAVDGEMLADYVVKGSGSFDTWTSDKVDIDKSKATGEHDLFMVFKGDADKEELFKFDYWQFTQMELPATPAPTPTSVPTAAPAVTPAATAAPVQ
;
A
#
# COMPACT_ATOMS: atom_id res chain seq x y z
N ILE A 1 -11.77 3.96 31.15
CA ILE A 1 -10.67 4.50 30.29
C ILE A 1 -10.32 3.39 29.33
N ILE A 2 -10.38 3.66 28.03
CA ILE A 2 -10.07 2.64 26.99
C ILE A 2 -8.63 2.79 26.51
N LEU A 3 -8.15 4.04 26.41
CA LEU A 3 -6.78 4.36 26.03
C LEU A 3 -6.05 4.91 27.26
N GLU A 4 -4.94 4.31 27.62
CA GLU A 4 -4.06 4.84 28.63
C GLU A 4 -3.02 5.74 27.97
N GLU A 5 -3.02 6.98 28.38
CA GLU A 5 -2.04 7.95 27.92
C GLU A 5 -0.65 7.53 28.40
N ASN A 6 0.28 7.29 27.46
CA ASN A 6 1.65 7.04 27.84
C ASN A 6 2.28 8.31 28.41
N MET A 7 2.38 8.36 29.73
CA MET A 7 2.81 9.51 30.51
C MET A 7 4.33 9.56 30.75
N GLU A 8 5.11 8.75 30.05
CA GLU A 8 6.59 8.71 30.28
C GLU A 8 7.26 10.07 30.19
N ASP A 9 6.68 10.99 29.39
CA ASP A 9 7.19 12.37 29.28
C ASP A 9 6.31 13.43 29.98
N GLY A 10 5.21 13.03 30.59
CA GLY A 10 4.27 13.91 31.28
C GLY A 10 3.49 14.88 30.38
N LYS A 11 3.52 14.67 29.06
CA LYS A 11 2.97 15.63 28.07
C LYS A 11 1.66 15.14 27.41
N GLY A 12 1.17 13.98 27.79
CA GLY A 12 -0.04 13.41 27.23
C GLY A 12 0.04 13.16 25.71
N THR A 13 -1.10 13.13 25.01
CA THR A 13 -1.17 12.94 23.55
C THR A 13 -0.63 14.14 22.75
N GLY A 14 -0.29 15.24 23.41
CA GLY A 14 0.02 16.50 22.73
C GLY A 14 -1.18 17.14 22.00
N SER A 15 -2.38 16.60 22.15
CA SER A 15 -3.61 17.07 21.53
C SER A 15 -4.59 17.61 22.57
N PHE A 16 -5.40 18.62 22.19
CA PHE A 16 -6.43 19.18 23.08
C PHE A 16 -7.65 18.29 23.22
N THR A 17 -7.88 17.41 22.27
CA THR A 17 -9.02 16.49 22.22
C THR A 17 -8.54 15.14 21.69
N ASN A 18 -9.32 14.10 21.99
CA ASN A 18 -9.16 12.80 21.40
C ASN A 18 -10.52 12.32 20.89
N HIS A 19 -10.64 12.10 19.59
CA HIS A 19 -11.82 11.51 18.97
C HIS A 19 -11.43 10.12 18.50
N ALA A 20 -12.07 9.10 19.08
CA ALA A 20 -11.77 7.71 18.78
C ALA A 20 -12.88 7.08 17.95
N GLY A 21 -12.49 6.18 17.05
CA GLY A 21 -13.37 5.25 16.33
C GLY A 21 -12.93 3.82 16.57
N VAL A 22 -13.89 2.92 16.76
CA VAL A 22 -13.61 1.48 16.94
C VAL A 22 -14.14 0.72 15.74
N ILE A 23 -13.37 -0.27 15.26
CA ILE A 23 -13.76 -1.16 14.18
C ILE A 23 -13.30 -2.59 14.49
N ASP A 24 -14.14 -3.56 14.12
CA ASP A 24 -13.74 -4.96 14.07
C ASP A 24 -13.33 -5.31 12.64
N TYR A 25 -12.16 -5.91 12.48
CA TYR A 25 -11.62 -6.30 11.19
C TYR A 25 -10.85 -7.62 11.28
N LYS A 26 -11.26 -8.61 10.49
CA LYS A 26 -10.62 -9.94 10.38
C LYS A 26 -10.36 -10.64 11.73
N GLY A 27 -11.29 -10.50 12.68
CA GLY A 27 -11.22 -11.13 14.00
C GLY A 27 -10.45 -10.35 15.05
N HIS A 28 -9.96 -9.18 14.71
CA HIS A 28 -9.31 -8.23 15.60
C HIS A 28 -10.19 -7.00 15.81
N SER A 29 -10.04 -6.30 16.91
CA SER A 29 -10.73 -5.03 17.20
C SER A 29 -9.71 -3.92 17.36
N TYR A 30 -9.93 -2.81 16.68
CA TYR A 30 -9.00 -1.69 16.66
C TYR A 30 -9.66 -0.41 17.10
N ILE A 31 -8.90 0.43 17.81
CA ILE A 31 -9.28 1.79 18.13
C ILE A 31 -8.37 2.77 17.38
N PHE A 32 -8.99 3.59 16.54
CA PHE A 32 -8.31 4.70 15.84
C PHE A 32 -8.52 5.97 16.64
N TYR A 33 -7.48 6.74 16.81
CA TYR A 33 -7.51 8.02 17.51
C TYR A 33 -6.49 8.99 16.89
N HIS A 34 -6.43 10.23 17.36
CA HIS A 34 -5.42 11.16 16.88
C HIS A 34 -4.43 11.52 18.00
N THR A 35 -3.18 11.78 17.58
CA THR A 35 -2.10 12.17 18.47
C THR A 35 -1.30 13.33 17.87
N GLY A 36 -0.77 14.19 18.72
CA GLY A 36 0.19 15.24 18.37
C GLY A 36 1.62 14.90 18.75
N LYS A 37 1.92 13.63 19.07
CA LYS A 37 3.24 13.20 19.60
C LYS A 37 4.30 12.94 18.54
N LEU A 38 3.94 12.73 17.30
CA LEU A 38 4.93 12.54 16.24
C LEU A 38 5.81 13.78 16.08
N PRO A 39 7.05 13.64 15.58
CA PRO A 39 7.94 14.78 15.33
C PRO A 39 7.24 15.86 14.50
N GLY A 40 7.30 17.10 14.95
CA GLY A 40 6.58 18.23 14.35
C GLY A 40 5.09 18.33 14.69
N GLY A 41 4.54 17.37 15.46
CA GLY A 41 3.16 17.37 15.90
C GLY A 41 2.85 18.37 17.01
N GLY A 42 1.57 18.50 17.35
CA GLY A 42 1.07 19.39 18.41
C GLY A 42 -0.45 19.46 18.42
N GLY A 43 -1.00 20.39 19.22
CA GLY A 43 -2.44 20.49 19.42
C GLY A 43 -3.29 20.64 18.16
N TYR A 44 -2.73 21.24 17.11
CA TYR A 44 -3.38 21.44 15.80
C TYR A 44 -2.72 20.65 14.65
N LYS A 45 -1.52 20.09 14.87
CA LYS A 45 -0.82 19.21 13.94
C LYS A 45 -0.87 17.79 14.47
N ARG A 46 -1.84 17.03 14.01
CA ARG A 46 -2.17 15.72 14.57
C ARG A 46 -2.09 14.64 13.51
N SER A 47 -1.62 13.48 13.92
CA SER A 47 -1.57 12.26 13.11
C SER A 47 -2.61 11.25 13.60
N VAL A 48 -3.02 10.34 12.75
CA VAL A 48 -3.83 9.19 13.12
C VAL A 48 -2.93 8.16 13.79
N ALA A 49 -3.43 7.58 14.87
CA ALA A 49 -2.83 6.43 15.55
C ALA A 49 -3.86 5.31 15.66
N VAL A 50 -3.39 4.09 15.83
CA VAL A 50 -4.22 2.90 15.98
C VAL A 50 -3.61 1.95 17.00
N GLU A 51 -4.47 1.35 17.84
CA GLU A 51 -4.11 0.29 18.77
C GLU A 51 -5.09 -0.87 18.64
N GLU A 52 -4.61 -2.09 18.85
CA GLU A 52 -5.49 -3.23 19.02
C GLU A 52 -6.10 -3.23 20.42
N ILE A 53 -7.41 -3.47 20.51
CA ILE A 53 -8.13 -3.59 21.76
C ILE A 53 -8.63 -5.01 21.97
N THR A 54 -8.65 -5.42 23.22
CA THR A 54 -9.18 -6.73 23.64
C THR A 54 -10.31 -6.55 24.62
N TYR A 55 -11.13 -7.59 24.78
CA TYR A 55 -12.28 -7.58 25.66
C TYR A 55 -12.11 -8.55 26.81
N ASN A 56 -12.64 -8.17 27.97
CA ASN A 56 -12.79 -9.08 29.10
C ASN A 56 -13.97 -10.02 28.85
N GLU A 57 -14.09 -11.07 29.68
CA GLU A 57 -15.20 -12.04 29.61
C GLU A 57 -16.59 -11.39 29.82
N ASP A 58 -16.66 -10.28 30.53
CA ASP A 58 -17.89 -9.51 30.77
C ASP A 58 -18.22 -8.52 29.63
N GLY A 59 -17.41 -8.50 28.56
CA GLY A 59 -17.57 -7.61 27.41
C GLY A 59 -17.00 -6.20 27.59
N THR A 60 -16.36 -5.91 28.72
CA THR A 60 -15.65 -4.64 28.90
C THR A 60 -14.34 -4.62 28.13
N ILE A 61 -13.93 -3.43 27.66
CA ILE A 61 -12.70 -3.25 26.90
C ILE A 61 -11.52 -3.13 27.86
N ASN A 62 -10.45 -3.89 27.61
CA ASN A 62 -9.18 -3.70 28.27
C ASN A 62 -8.56 -2.36 27.88
N THR A 63 -7.88 -1.71 28.82
CA THR A 63 -7.15 -0.47 28.52
C THR A 63 -6.00 -0.78 27.57
N ALA A 64 -5.93 -0.08 26.43
CA ALA A 64 -4.84 -0.18 25.46
C ALA A 64 -3.81 0.93 25.70
N PRO A 65 -2.50 0.64 25.63
CA PRO A 65 -1.46 1.66 25.68
C PRO A 65 -1.51 2.51 24.39
N MET A 66 -1.13 3.78 24.49
CA MET A 66 -0.90 4.61 23.31
C MET A 66 0.55 4.47 22.86
N THR A 67 0.78 3.79 21.75
CA THR A 67 2.12 3.55 21.21
C THR A 67 2.44 4.46 20.02
N ALA A 68 3.71 4.52 19.63
CA ALA A 68 4.16 5.18 18.42
C ALA A 68 4.36 4.19 17.25
N ASP A 69 4.41 2.90 17.56
CA ASP A 69 4.78 1.85 16.58
C ASP A 69 3.57 1.37 15.76
N GLY A 70 2.35 1.65 16.25
CA GLY A 70 1.11 1.16 15.66
C GLY A 70 0.88 -0.34 15.92
N VAL A 71 0.07 -0.96 15.09
CA VAL A 71 -0.30 -2.37 15.18
C VAL A 71 0.39 -3.20 14.10
N GLU A 72 0.50 -4.50 14.36
CA GLU A 72 0.95 -5.46 13.35
C GLU A 72 -0.03 -5.47 12.15
N ALA A 73 0.50 -5.61 10.95
CA ALA A 73 -0.32 -5.74 9.75
C ALA A 73 -1.09 -7.06 9.78
N VAL A 74 -2.38 -7.02 9.47
CA VAL A 74 -3.23 -8.22 9.41
C VAL A 74 -2.91 -9.04 8.16
N GLU A 75 -2.51 -8.38 7.08
CA GLU A 75 -2.04 -8.98 5.82
C GLU A 75 -1.15 -7.99 5.08
N GLY A 76 -0.33 -8.50 4.15
CA GLY A 76 0.52 -7.69 3.30
C GLY A 76 -0.28 -6.81 2.35
N LEU A 77 0.24 -5.61 2.07
CA LEU A 77 -0.30 -4.72 1.05
C LEU A 77 -0.03 -5.33 -0.32
N ASN A 78 -1.08 -5.53 -1.12
CA ASN A 78 -0.95 -5.99 -2.50
C ASN A 78 -0.46 -4.84 -3.41
N PRO A 79 0.80 -4.87 -3.89
CA PRO A 79 1.37 -3.80 -4.69
C PRO A 79 0.96 -3.87 -6.17
N TYR A 80 0.28 -4.93 -6.60
CA TYR A 80 -0.12 -5.16 -8.00
C TYR A 80 -1.47 -4.53 -8.36
N GLN A 81 -2.07 -3.83 -7.41
CA GLN A 81 -3.25 -2.98 -7.60
C GLN A 81 -2.83 -1.53 -7.42
N ARG A 82 -3.65 -0.61 -7.95
CA ARG A 82 -3.46 0.82 -7.68
C ARG A 82 -3.45 1.07 -6.17
N VAL A 83 -2.42 1.73 -5.69
CA VAL A 83 -2.29 2.20 -4.31
C VAL A 83 -2.19 3.72 -4.35
N GLU A 84 -3.08 4.40 -3.65
CA GLU A 84 -3.05 5.86 -3.55
C GLU A 84 -1.78 6.29 -2.79
N ALA A 85 -1.12 7.37 -3.24
CA ALA A 85 0.17 7.79 -2.69
C ALA A 85 0.08 8.20 -1.22
N GLU A 86 -1.09 8.62 -0.76
CA GLU A 86 -1.37 8.93 0.64
C GLU A 86 -1.67 7.71 1.52
N THR A 87 -1.61 6.48 0.97
CA THR A 87 -1.61 5.23 1.74
C THR A 87 -0.23 5.02 2.35
N ILE A 88 0.04 5.70 3.44
CA ILE A 88 1.35 5.75 4.09
C ILE A 88 1.25 5.35 5.57
N ALA A 89 2.28 4.66 6.07
CA ALA A 89 2.48 4.41 7.50
C ALA A 89 3.18 5.61 8.16
N TYR A 90 4.11 6.24 7.45
CA TYR A 90 4.82 7.45 7.88
C TYR A 90 5.19 8.31 6.67
N GLY A 91 5.18 9.63 6.83
CA GLY A 91 5.67 10.59 5.86
C GLY A 91 6.51 11.64 6.54
N LYS A 92 7.66 11.98 5.94
CA LYS A 92 8.51 13.06 6.38
C LYS A 92 8.30 14.25 5.45
N ASP A 93 7.83 15.37 6.02
CA ASP A 93 7.69 16.68 5.41
C ASP A 93 6.83 16.74 4.12
N VAL A 94 5.95 15.75 3.90
CA VAL A 94 4.98 15.72 2.80
C VAL A 94 3.59 16.13 3.29
N GLU A 95 2.84 16.81 2.43
CA GLU A 95 1.45 17.23 2.69
C GLU A 95 0.48 16.55 1.72
N LYS A 96 -0.81 16.75 1.94
CA LYS A 96 -1.89 16.17 1.14
C LYS A 96 -2.88 17.24 0.74
N GLU A 97 -3.23 17.29 -0.53
CA GLU A 97 -4.25 18.19 -1.05
C GLU A 97 -5.35 17.44 -1.80
N ASP A 98 -6.47 18.12 -2.05
CA ASP A 98 -7.50 17.61 -2.93
C ASP A 98 -7.02 17.71 -4.39
N ARG A 99 -6.97 16.59 -5.11
CA ARG A 99 -6.51 16.52 -6.51
C ARG A 99 -7.35 17.39 -7.43
N TYR A 100 -8.64 17.50 -7.16
CA TYR A 100 -9.57 18.31 -7.95
C TYR A 100 -9.98 19.56 -7.19
N LYS A 101 -9.63 20.71 -7.73
CA LYS A 101 -10.04 22.01 -7.22
C LYS A 101 -11.46 22.34 -7.70
N GLY A 102 -12.49 21.81 -7.03
CA GLY A 102 -13.90 22.06 -7.37
C GLY A 102 -14.84 21.75 -6.21
N ASP A 103 -16.11 22.17 -6.35
CA ASP A 103 -17.16 21.99 -5.33
C ASP A 103 -17.71 20.55 -5.26
N ASP A 104 -17.09 19.57 -5.94
CA ASP A 104 -17.52 18.18 -5.86
C ASP A 104 -17.06 17.55 -4.55
N THR A 105 -17.83 17.76 -3.50
CA THR A 105 -17.60 17.17 -2.17
C THR A 105 -17.70 15.63 -2.16
N ASN A 106 -18.12 15.01 -3.26
CA ASN A 106 -18.17 13.54 -3.41
C ASN A 106 -16.87 12.98 -3.98
N ASN A 107 -16.07 13.78 -4.68
CA ASN A 107 -14.77 13.37 -5.18
C ASN A 107 -13.70 13.78 -4.16
N ARG A 108 -13.27 12.82 -3.34
CA ARG A 108 -12.23 12.98 -2.32
C ARG A 108 -10.89 12.39 -2.76
N ASP A 109 -10.67 12.35 -4.08
CA ASP A 109 -9.39 11.95 -4.63
C ASP A 109 -8.31 12.93 -4.16
N ARG A 110 -7.25 12.42 -3.57
CA ARG A 110 -6.16 13.19 -2.99
C ARG A 110 -4.85 12.85 -3.66
N ASN A 111 -3.87 13.68 -3.42
CA ASN A 111 -2.50 13.44 -3.82
C ASN A 111 -1.54 13.96 -2.75
N LEU A 112 -0.31 13.48 -2.77
CA LEU A 112 0.78 14.10 -2.04
C LEU A 112 1.24 15.37 -2.77
N CYS A 113 1.55 16.40 -2.00
CA CYS A 113 2.07 17.70 -2.43
C CYS A 113 3.16 18.19 -1.48
N ASP A 114 3.72 19.38 -1.75
CA ASP A 114 4.83 19.98 -1.00
C ASP A 114 6.06 19.05 -0.90
N ILE A 115 6.26 18.25 -1.95
CA ILE A 115 7.34 17.26 -2.03
C ILE A 115 8.65 17.96 -2.36
N SER A 116 9.61 17.93 -1.44
CA SER A 116 10.92 18.55 -1.54
C SER A 116 12.05 17.51 -1.55
N ASN A 117 13.27 17.96 -1.86
CA ASN A 117 14.42 17.07 -1.89
C ASN A 117 14.78 16.50 -0.50
N GLY A 118 14.74 15.18 -0.37
CA GLY A 118 15.03 14.46 0.87
C GLY A 118 13.83 14.12 1.72
N ASP A 119 12.62 14.47 1.26
CA ASP A 119 11.39 13.97 1.84
C ASP A 119 11.17 12.50 1.47
N TYR A 120 10.34 11.80 2.24
CA TYR A 120 10.05 10.41 1.95
C TYR A 120 8.71 9.97 2.54
N ILE A 121 8.19 8.87 2.02
CA ILE A 121 7.08 8.12 2.60
C ILE A 121 7.50 6.69 2.88
N GLN A 122 6.91 6.10 3.92
CA GLN A 122 7.02 4.68 4.26
C GLN A 122 5.68 3.99 4.08
N ILE A 123 5.68 2.91 3.35
CA ILE A 123 4.57 1.98 3.21
C ILE A 123 4.98 0.67 3.88
N LYS A 124 4.25 0.24 4.91
CA LYS A 124 4.57 -1.00 5.62
C LYS A 124 4.02 -2.22 4.91
N ASN A 125 4.77 -3.31 5.04
CA ASN A 125 4.35 -4.67 4.73
C ASN A 125 3.84 -4.85 3.29
N VAL A 126 4.61 -4.37 2.31
CA VAL A 126 4.33 -4.58 0.88
C VAL A 126 4.67 -6.02 0.50
N ASP A 127 3.67 -6.77 0.02
CA ASP A 127 3.78 -8.21 -0.25
C ASP A 127 4.13 -8.51 -1.71
N PHE A 128 5.38 -8.89 -1.95
CA PHE A 128 5.89 -9.37 -3.24
C PHE A 128 5.95 -10.91 -3.32
N THR A 129 5.46 -11.66 -2.31
CA THR A 129 5.71 -13.10 -2.14
C THR A 129 5.19 -13.96 -3.28
N ASN A 130 4.03 -13.64 -3.83
CA ASN A 130 3.33 -14.58 -4.71
C ASN A 130 3.84 -14.58 -6.15
N TYR A 131 4.43 -13.48 -6.65
CA TYR A 131 4.69 -13.33 -8.08
C TYR A 131 5.97 -12.60 -8.42
N GLY A 132 6.53 -11.83 -7.48
CA GLY A 132 7.57 -10.87 -7.77
C GLY A 132 7.08 -9.72 -8.66
N ALA A 133 7.84 -8.65 -8.71
CA ALA A 133 7.52 -7.49 -9.52
C ALA A 133 8.59 -7.27 -10.61
N VAL A 134 8.22 -6.65 -11.72
CA VAL A 134 9.10 -6.38 -12.85
C VAL A 134 9.21 -4.91 -13.23
N ALA A 135 8.21 -4.11 -12.87
CA ALA A 135 8.20 -2.66 -13.11
C ALA A 135 7.40 -1.94 -12.05
N PHE A 136 7.72 -0.67 -11.86
CA PHE A 136 6.98 0.28 -11.02
C PHE A 136 6.41 1.38 -11.91
N GLU A 137 5.15 1.75 -11.67
CA GLU A 137 4.44 2.86 -12.31
C GLU A 137 4.01 3.86 -11.26
N ALA A 138 4.12 5.14 -11.58
CA ALA A 138 3.62 6.24 -10.75
C ALA A 138 2.86 7.27 -11.57
N MET A 139 1.79 7.84 -11.02
CA MET A 139 1.07 8.97 -11.56
C MET A 139 1.56 10.25 -10.86
N THR A 140 2.16 11.15 -11.61
CA THR A 140 2.77 12.37 -11.09
C THR A 140 2.37 13.60 -11.91
N SER A 141 2.54 14.79 -11.34
CA SER A 141 2.44 16.06 -12.06
C SER A 141 3.52 17.03 -11.60
N SER A 142 3.97 17.92 -12.49
CA SER A 142 4.97 18.93 -12.16
C SER A 142 4.87 20.12 -13.13
N ASP A 143 5.19 21.33 -12.66
CA ASP A 143 5.26 22.54 -13.45
C ASP A 143 6.51 22.62 -14.34
N VAL A 144 7.47 21.71 -14.18
CA VAL A 144 8.65 21.59 -15.04
C VAL A 144 8.23 21.33 -16.48
N THR A 145 8.98 21.88 -17.42
CA THR A 145 8.74 21.72 -18.87
C THR A 145 8.52 20.24 -19.22
N LYS A 146 7.49 20.00 -20.03
CA LYS A 146 7.10 18.63 -20.42
C LYS A 146 8.28 17.83 -20.97
N GLY A 147 8.53 16.69 -20.32
CA GLY A 147 9.58 15.73 -20.69
C GLY A 147 10.96 15.99 -20.06
N GLU A 148 11.20 17.18 -19.49
CA GLU A 148 12.39 17.42 -18.67
C GLU A 148 12.27 16.72 -17.32
N THR A 149 13.39 16.51 -16.62
CA THR A 149 13.38 15.85 -15.30
C THR A 149 12.91 16.83 -14.24
N ALA A 150 11.84 16.47 -13.56
CA ALA A 150 11.30 17.23 -12.43
C ALA A 150 11.88 16.75 -11.07
N GLY A 151 12.21 15.49 -10.98
CA GLY A 151 12.77 14.86 -9.79
C GLY A 151 12.84 13.34 -9.93
N HIS A 152 13.03 12.65 -8.82
CA HIS A 152 13.14 11.21 -8.74
C HIS A 152 12.34 10.67 -7.55
N ILE A 153 11.84 9.46 -7.68
CA ILE A 153 11.33 8.63 -6.59
C ILE A 153 12.25 7.43 -6.49
N GLU A 154 13.16 7.45 -5.52
CA GLU A 154 14.01 6.29 -5.22
C GLU A 154 13.22 5.30 -4.36
N LEU A 155 13.12 4.05 -4.81
CA LEU A 155 12.45 2.98 -4.09
C LEU A 155 13.46 2.18 -3.29
N HIS A 156 13.36 2.21 -1.95
CA HIS A 156 14.24 1.50 -1.05
C HIS A 156 13.46 0.49 -0.21
N LEU A 157 14.08 -0.65 0.10
CA LEU A 157 13.50 -1.70 0.94
C LEU A 157 13.99 -1.54 2.39
N ASP A 158 13.05 -1.64 3.33
CA ASP A 158 13.23 -1.78 4.78
C ASP A 158 13.87 -0.59 5.51
N ALA A 159 14.44 0.37 4.79
CA ALA A 159 14.99 1.60 5.36
C ALA A 159 15.07 2.72 4.30
N VAL A 160 15.14 3.98 4.75
CA VAL A 160 15.29 5.18 3.89
C VAL A 160 16.53 5.10 3.00
N ASP A 161 17.60 4.48 3.52
CA ASP A 161 18.88 4.24 2.84
C ASP A 161 19.12 2.73 2.59
N GLY A 162 18.05 1.95 2.59
CA GLY A 162 18.08 0.51 2.37
C GLY A 162 18.42 0.11 0.94
N GLU A 163 18.28 -1.16 0.63
CA GLU A 163 18.57 -1.65 -0.71
C GLU A 163 17.66 -0.98 -1.74
N MET A 164 18.26 -0.36 -2.75
CA MET A 164 17.51 0.33 -3.80
C MET A 164 16.94 -0.68 -4.80
N LEU A 165 15.61 -0.65 -4.96
CA LEU A 165 14.86 -1.45 -5.89
C LEU A 165 14.80 -0.81 -7.28
N ALA A 166 14.60 0.50 -7.35
CA ALA A 166 14.60 1.30 -8.57
C ALA A 166 14.75 2.80 -8.28
N ASP A 167 15.11 3.56 -9.32
CA ASP A 167 15.05 5.01 -9.39
C ASP A 167 14.08 5.42 -10.49
N TYR A 168 12.88 5.90 -10.08
CA TYR A 168 11.85 6.38 -11.00
C TYR A 168 12.07 7.86 -11.29
N VAL A 169 12.36 8.19 -12.57
CA VAL A 169 12.55 9.56 -13.01
C VAL A 169 11.20 10.22 -13.26
N VAL A 170 10.83 11.18 -12.44
CA VAL A 170 9.63 12.00 -12.62
C VAL A 170 9.86 12.99 -13.77
N LYS A 171 8.99 12.95 -14.78
CA LYS A 171 9.03 13.87 -15.91
C LYS A 171 8.08 15.04 -15.69
N GLY A 172 8.54 16.23 -16.06
CA GLY A 172 7.72 17.42 -16.09
C GLY A 172 6.50 17.23 -16.98
N SER A 173 5.34 17.67 -16.54
CA SER A 173 4.08 17.68 -17.28
C SER A 173 3.72 19.07 -17.81
N GLY A 174 4.44 20.10 -17.37
CA GLY A 174 4.23 21.51 -17.73
C GLY A 174 3.23 22.24 -16.84
N SER A 175 2.58 21.52 -15.90
CA SER A 175 1.65 22.11 -14.93
C SER A 175 1.37 21.07 -13.85
N PHE A 176 1.18 21.51 -12.59
CA PHE A 176 0.70 20.67 -11.51
C PHE A 176 -0.74 20.14 -11.68
N ASP A 177 -1.51 20.71 -12.60
CA ASP A 177 -2.85 20.23 -12.94
C ASP A 177 -2.85 19.20 -14.09
N THR A 178 -1.68 18.90 -14.68
CA THR A 178 -1.52 17.94 -15.77
C THR A 178 -0.83 16.68 -15.25
N TRP A 179 -1.56 15.59 -15.18
CA TRP A 179 -1.09 14.32 -14.64
C TRP A 179 -0.56 13.40 -15.76
N THR A 180 0.55 12.74 -15.49
CA THR A 180 1.17 11.78 -16.40
C THR A 180 1.65 10.56 -15.62
N SER A 181 1.57 9.37 -16.23
CA SER A 181 2.19 8.17 -15.68
C SER A 181 3.29 7.68 -16.60
N ASP A 182 4.31 7.09 -16.01
CA ASP A 182 5.40 6.41 -16.68
C ASP A 182 5.79 5.18 -15.87
N LYS A 183 6.67 4.33 -16.43
CA LYS A 183 7.14 3.09 -15.81
C LYS A 183 8.65 3.02 -15.79
N VAL A 184 9.18 2.40 -14.74
CA VAL A 184 10.58 2.02 -14.64
C VAL A 184 10.69 0.52 -14.38
N ASP A 185 11.62 -0.14 -15.03
CA ASP A 185 11.96 -1.53 -14.71
C ASP A 185 12.64 -1.59 -13.34
N ILE A 186 12.33 -2.63 -12.58
CA ILE A 186 12.92 -2.86 -11.26
C ILE A 186 13.82 -4.08 -11.26
N ASP A 187 14.71 -4.16 -10.29
CA ASP A 187 15.47 -5.38 -10.05
C ASP A 187 14.57 -6.45 -9.43
N LYS A 188 14.00 -7.29 -10.29
CA LYS A 188 13.06 -8.35 -9.89
C LYS A 188 13.64 -9.36 -8.89
N SER A 189 14.97 -9.46 -8.77
CA SER A 189 15.60 -10.36 -7.79
C SER A 189 15.46 -9.85 -6.36
N LYS A 190 15.18 -8.56 -6.19
CA LYS A 190 14.98 -7.88 -4.91
C LYS A 190 13.51 -7.77 -4.51
N ALA A 191 12.60 -7.68 -5.47
CA ALA A 191 11.16 -7.57 -5.23
C ALA A 191 10.55 -8.95 -4.91
N THR A 192 10.92 -9.54 -3.76
CA THR A 192 10.47 -10.86 -3.30
C THR A 192 10.25 -10.84 -1.80
N GLY A 193 9.19 -11.50 -1.30
CA GLY A 193 8.87 -11.48 0.13
C GLY A 193 8.06 -10.25 0.53
N GLU A 194 7.98 -10.02 1.83
CA GLU A 194 7.31 -8.85 2.42
C GLU A 194 8.36 -7.85 2.88
N HIS A 195 8.19 -6.59 2.51
CA HIS A 195 9.11 -5.51 2.83
C HIS A 195 8.38 -4.23 3.21
N ASP A 196 8.99 -3.42 4.05
CA ASP A 196 8.63 -2.02 4.15
C ASP A 196 9.21 -1.28 2.93
N LEU A 197 8.39 -0.52 2.22
CA LEU A 197 8.82 0.25 1.05
C LEU A 197 8.97 1.71 1.44
N PHE A 198 10.17 2.25 1.22
CA PHE A 198 10.47 3.67 1.35
C PHE A 198 10.58 4.30 -0.03
N MET A 199 9.79 5.33 -0.26
CA MET A 199 9.87 6.16 -1.46
C MET A 199 10.53 7.48 -1.08
N VAL A 200 11.78 7.66 -1.49
CA VAL A 200 12.59 8.84 -1.15
C VAL A 200 12.59 9.79 -2.34
N PHE A 201 12.20 11.03 -2.10
CA PHE A 201 12.06 12.03 -3.14
C PHE A 201 13.37 12.82 -3.30
N LYS A 202 13.81 12.95 -4.55
CA LYS A 202 15.05 13.65 -4.90
C LYS A 202 14.82 14.64 -6.02
N GLY A 203 15.58 15.73 -5.99
CA GLY A 203 15.54 16.75 -7.04
C GLY A 203 16.31 17.99 -6.66
N ASP A 204 15.95 19.10 -7.27
CA ASP A 204 16.56 20.41 -7.00
C ASP A 204 16.28 20.83 -5.56
N ALA A 205 17.36 20.98 -4.77
CA ALA A 205 17.26 21.33 -3.35
C ALA A 205 16.74 22.75 -3.09
N ASP A 206 16.77 23.62 -4.10
CA ASP A 206 16.29 25.00 -4.00
C ASP A 206 14.78 25.10 -4.38
N LYS A 207 14.16 24.00 -4.78
CA LYS A 207 12.75 23.95 -5.17
C LYS A 207 11.89 23.43 -4.03
N GLU A 208 10.87 24.21 -3.62
CA GLU A 208 9.97 23.86 -2.51
C GLU A 208 9.01 22.73 -2.88
N GLU A 209 8.55 22.63 -4.14
CA GLU A 209 7.69 21.56 -4.63
C GLU A 209 8.26 21.01 -5.95
N LEU A 210 8.80 19.80 -5.92
CA LEU A 210 9.38 19.13 -7.09
C LEU A 210 8.29 18.63 -8.03
N PHE A 211 7.33 17.91 -7.48
CA PHE A 211 6.20 17.29 -8.17
C PHE A 211 5.11 16.92 -7.16
N LYS A 212 3.94 16.58 -7.71
CA LYS A 212 2.84 15.96 -6.96
C LYS A 212 2.74 14.49 -7.32
N PHE A 213 2.26 13.67 -6.38
CA PHE A 213 2.20 12.21 -6.51
C PHE A 213 0.83 11.69 -6.10
N ASP A 214 0.14 10.99 -7.03
CA ASP A 214 -1.26 10.57 -6.90
C ASP A 214 -1.41 9.10 -6.53
N TYR A 215 -0.84 8.20 -7.35
CA TYR A 215 -0.86 6.77 -7.07
C TYR A 215 0.37 6.07 -7.62
N TRP A 216 0.54 4.83 -7.18
CA TRP A 216 1.56 3.92 -7.69
C TRP A 216 1.04 2.50 -7.83
N GLN A 217 1.75 1.70 -8.60
CA GLN A 217 1.45 0.30 -8.82
C GLN A 217 2.69 -0.44 -9.33
N PHE A 218 2.86 -1.69 -8.90
CA PHE A 218 3.84 -2.58 -9.52
C PHE A 218 3.21 -3.44 -10.60
N THR A 219 3.99 -3.76 -11.63
CA THR A 219 3.62 -4.78 -12.62
C THR A 219 4.10 -6.13 -12.12
N GLN A 220 3.19 -7.07 -12.01
CA GLN A 220 3.45 -8.44 -11.61
C GLN A 220 4.28 -9.17 -12.66
N MET A 221 5.19 -10.07 -12.23
CA MET A 221 5.88 -10.97 -13.15
C MET A 221 4.88 -12.00 -13.69
N GLU A 222 4.83 -12.14 -15.02
CA GLU A 222 4.03 -13.20 -15.62
C GLU A 222 4.63 -14.57 -15.27
N LEU A 223 3.83 -15.42 -14.63
CA LEU A 223 4.21 -16.81 -14.46
C LEU A 223 4.17 -17.52 -15.83
N PRO A 224 5.11 -18.45 -16.11
CA PRO A 224 5.00 -19.31 -17.27
C PRO A 224 3.63 -19.99 -17.28
N ALA A 225 2.91 -19.92 -18.39
CA ALA A 225 1.61 -20.57 -18.50
C ALA A 225 1.73 -22.04 -18.05
N THR A 226 0.97 -22.43 -17.04
CA THR A 226 0.90 -23.85 -16.65
C THR A 226 0.53 -24.64 -17.88
N PRO A 227 1.33 -25.64 -18.32
CA PRO A 227 1.01 -26.42 -19.50
C PRO A 227 -0.41 -27.02 -19.30
N ALA A 228 -1.25 -26.84 -20.32
CA ALA A 228 -2.60 -27.40 -20.29
C ALA A 228 -2.51 -28.89 -19.94
N PRO A 229 -3.37 -29.43 -19.08
CA PRO A 229 -3.36 -30.84 -18.73
C PRO A 229 -3.43 -31.65 -20.02
N THR A 230 -2.44 -32.50 -20.25
CA THR A 230 -2.42 -33.42 -21.38
C THR A 230 -3.71 -34.21 -21.35
N PRO A 231 -4.53 -34.24 -22.40
CA PRO A 231 -5.76 -34.98 -22.39
C PRO A 231 -5.47 -36.46 -22.08
N THR A 232 -5.93 -36.90 -20.91
CA THR A 232 -5.86 -38.31 -20.54
C THR A 232 -6.66 -39.09 -21.56
N SER A 233 -6.01 -39.99 -22.31
CA SER A 233 -6.68 -40.85 -23.27
C SER A 233 -7.79 -41.60 -22.57
N VAL A 234 -9.02 -41.34 -22.97
CA VAL A 234 -10.18 -42.09 -22.51
C VAL A 234 -9.97 -43.57 -22.94
N PRO A 235 -10.03 -44.52 -22.02
CA PRO A 235 -9.93 -45.94 -22.41
C PRO A 235 -11.05 -46.24 -23.42
N THR A 236 -10.66 -46.71 -24.61
CA THR A 236 -11.60 -47.21 -25.60
C THR A 236 -12.38 -48.36 -24.98
N ALA A 237 -13.71 -48.20 -24.87
CA ALA A 237 -14.60 -49.26 -24.33
C ALA A 237 -14.39 -50.56 -25.15
N ALA A 238 -14.17 -51.66 -24.46
CA ALA A 238 -14.09 -52.98 -25.06
C ALA A 238 -15.40 -53.29 -25.79
N PRO A 239 -15.35 -53.99 -26.93
CA PRO A 239 -16.54 -54.34 -27.71
C PRO A 239 -17.47 -55.19 -26.89
N ALA A 240 -18.78 -54.84 -26.86
CA ALA A 240 -19.82 -55.58 -26.18
C ALA A 240 -19.93 -57.00 -26.70
N VAL A 241 -19.80 -57.99 -25.83
CA VAL A 241 -20.01 -59.41 -26.17
C VAL A 241 -21.51 -59.62 -26.32
N THR A 242 -21.96 -59.95 -27.52
CA THR A 242 -23.35 -60.29 -27.81
C THR A 242 -23.66 -61.64 -27.14
N PRO A 243 -24.71 -61.75 -26.30
CA PRO A 243 -25.07 -63.04 -25.75
C PRO A 243 -25.65 -63.98 -26.80
N ALA A 244 -25.15 -65.22 -26.81
CA ALA A 244 -25.60 -66.26 -27.68
C ALA A 244 -27.07 -66.59 -27.42
N ALA A 245 -27.90 -66.70 -28.49
CA ALA A 245 -29.31 -67.08 -28.43
C ALA A 245 -29.47 -68.49 -27.87
N THR A 246 -30.23 -68.65 -26.82
CA THR A 246 -30.58 -69.92 -26.22
C THR A 246 -31.66 -70.55 -27.11
N ALA A 247 -31.43 -71.76 -27.68
CA ALA A 247 -32.40 -72.52 -28.44
C ALA A 247 -33.51 -73.02 -27.53
N ALA A 248 -34.74 -72.86 -27.97
CA ALA A 248 -35.92 -73.38 -27.30
C ALA A 248 -36.06 -74.92 -27.51
N PRO A 249 -36.58 -75.65 -26.52
CA PRO A 249 -36.79 -77.11 -26.64
C PRO A 249 -38.02 -77.40 -27.53
N VAL A 250 -37.80 -78.35 -28.44
CA VAL A 250 -38.87 -78.91 -29.27
C VAL A 250 -39.60 -80.04 -28.47
N GLN A 251 -40.90 -80.00 -28.43
CA GLN A 251 -41.72 -81.14 -28.04
C GLN A 251 -41.91 -82.05 -29.21
#